data_abf74fb76f5ecc6f21b7cc33cf2ae8f8
#
_entry.id   abf74fb76f5ecc6f21b7cc33cf2ae8f8
#
_cell.length_a   1.000
_cell.length_b   1.000
_cell.length_c   1.000
_cell.angle_alpha   90.00
_cell.angle_beta   90.00
_cell.angle_gamma   90.00
#
_symmetry.space_group_name_H-M   'P 1'
#
loop_
_entity.id
_entity.type
_entity.pdbx_description
1 polymer ?
#
loop_
_entity_poly.entity_id
_entity_poly.type
_entity_poly.pdbx_seq_one_letter_code
_entity_poly.pdbx_strand_id
1 'polypeptide(L)'
;MRVMRPLRRLAAMRRASVAVILGLLLTVAACATAAPQGHPAAATSRVHRQPAAPRSGPREAALTAAAQAAEAGAGGTVLPGTAPWQDAASSGRGPAYFHTLPPGSALPSGAQCARWVRARPIAENKGFNRRYNQTKGEPVGAGFLAGDEPQADQLIAPRINGDFTGTTAEILRWAACKWGIDQDIVFAQAAVESWWRQTTLGDWESNGCPPGHGPGVDGKPGLCPQSWGILQKRYPYEQSSWPGIANSTAMNADTAYAIWRSCYDGYETWLNTVEHVGTYQAGDEWGCVGRWFAGRWHTAPAQQYIQTVKKYLRERIWTQPDFQEL
;
A
#
# COMPACT_ATOMS: atom_id res chain seq x y z
N MET A 1 35.40 57.02 39.60
CA MET A 1 35.60 58.08 38.59
C MET A 1 35.59 57.50 37.20
N ARG A 2 34.75 58.09 36.28
CA ARG A 2 34.52 57.83 34.83
C ARG A 2 33.87 56.51 34.48
N VAL A 3 32.65 56.49 34.33
CA VAL A 3 31.57 56.61 33.35
C VAL A 3 32.09 56.61 31.89
N MET A 4 31.71 55.58 31.16
CA MET A 4 31.46 55.68 29.72
C MET A 4 30.36 54.75 29.32
N ARG A 5 29.33 55.29 28.70
CA ARG A 5 28.10 54.69 28.15
C ARG A 5 28.29 54.24 26.72
N PRO A 6 27.31 53.49 26.22
CA PRO A 6 27.38 52.57 25.08
C PRO A 6 26.96 53.19 23.75
N LEU A 7 27.30 52.54 22.68
CA LEU A 7 26.77 52.84 21.36
C LEU A 7 25.84 51.73 20.93
N ARG A 8 24.59 52.10 20.78
CA ARG A 8 23.54 51.34 20.04
C ARG A 8 23.99 51.28 18.56
N ARG A 9 23.96 50.10 17.98
CA ARG A 9 23.80 49.91 16.53
C ARG A 9 22.60 49.04 16.26
N LEU A 10 21.57 49.68 15.71
CA LEU A 10 20.50 49.06 14.97
C LEU A 10 21.10 48.39 13.74
N ALA A 11 20.83 47.12 13.57
CA ALA A 11 20.96 46.44 12.28
C ALA A 11 19.58 46.01 11.86
N ALA A 12 18.98 46.76 10.95
CA ALA A 12 17.86 46.37 10.13
C ALA A 12 18.33 45.29 9.17
N MET A 13 17.84 44.10 9.24
CA MET A 13 17.98 43.10 8.20
C MET A 13 16.59 42.57 7.84
N ARG A 14 16.10 43.15 6.80
CA ARG A 14 15.67 42.51 5.54
C ARG A 14 14.70 41.35 5.70
N ARG A 15 13.43 41.72 5.66
CA ARG A 15 12.35 40.91 5.12
C ARG A 15 12.56 40.83 3.62
N ALA A 16 12.90 39.67 3.14
CA ALA A 16 12.90 39.37 1.71
C ALA A 16 12.49 37.92 1.52
N SER A 17 11.39 37.76 0.81
CA SER A 17 11.07 36.65 -0.06
C SER A 17 10.65 35.33 0.58
N VAL A 18 9.38 35.28 1.03
CA VAL A 18 8.57 34.06 1.02
C VAL A 18 7.36 34.35 0.12
N ALA A 19 7.55 34.43 -1.15
CA ALA A 19 6.49 34.71 -2.11
C ALA A 19 6.78 34.13 -3.51
N VAL A 20 7.26 32.89 -3.63
CA VAL A 20 7.40 32.24 -4.95
C VAL A 20 7.04 30.74 -4.95
N ILE A 21 6.52 30.15 -3.90
CA ILE A 21 6.14 28.71 -3.92
C ILE A 21 4.63 28.48 -3.91
N LEU A 22 3.80 29.53 -3.93
CA LEU A 22 2.34 29.36 -3.91
C LEU A 22 1.70 29.40 -5.30
N GLY A 23 2.48 29.41 -6.36
CA GLY A 23 1.98 29.60 -7.75
C GLY A 23 1.88 28.34 -8.61
N LEU A 24 2.28 27.16 -8.14
CA LEU A 24 2.32 25.96 -8.99
C LEU A 24 1.38 24.81 -8.54
N LEU A 25 0.55 25.04 -7.53
CA LEU A 25 -0.39 24.02 -7.01
C LEU A 25 -1.87 24.28 -7.44
N LEU A 26 -2.14 25.26 -8.28
CA LEU A 26 -3.51 25.64 -8.65
C LEU A 26 -3.92 25.30 -10.09
N THR A 27 -3.14 24.54 -10.85
CA THR A 27 -3.48 24.19 -12.25
C THR A 27 -3.75 22.70 -12.51
N VAL A 28 -3.89 21.86 -11.50
CA VAL A 28 -4.24 20.43 -11.69
C VAL A 28 -5.67 20.09 -11.26
N ALA A 29 -6.45 21.05 -10.78
CA ALA A 29 -7.82 20.81 -10.29
C ALA A 29 -8.93 20.98 -11.35
N ALA A 30 -8.62 21.02 -12.64
CA ALA A 30 -9.62 21.34 -13.66
C ALA A 30 -9.69 20.33 -14.82
N CYS A 31 -9.56 19.02 -14.56
CA CYS A 31 -9.92 18.00 -15.56
C CYS A 31 -10.27 16.65 -14.92
N ALA A 32 -11.26 16.62 -14.04
CA ALA A 32 -11.87 15.36 -13.63
C ALA A 32 -13.37 15.55 -13.39
N THR A 33 -14.08 16.06 -14.40
CA THR A 33 -15.51 15.76 -14.53
C THR A 33 -15.64 14.45 -15.30
N ALA A 34 -15.29 13.34 -14.66
CA ALA A 34 -15.74 12.03 -15.10
C ALA A 34 -17.11 11.80 -14.47
N ALA A 35 -18.12 11.63 -15.32
CA ALA A 35 -19.47 11.27 -14.95
C ALA A 35 -19.50 10.05 -14.00
N PRO A 36 -20.43 9.99 -13.05
CA PRO A 36 -20.57 8.83 -12.19
C PRO A 36 -21.06 7.66 -13.04
N GLN A 37 -20.22 6.67 -13.27
CA GLN A 37 -20.70 5.38 -13.76
C GLN A 37 -21.37 4.68 -12.58
N GLY A 38 -22.69 4.62 -12.64
CA GLY A 38 -23.53 3.95 -11.67
C GLY A 38 -23.18 2.48 -11.55
N HIS A 39 -22.83 2.05 -10.35
CA HIS A 39 -22.94 0.65 -9.97
C HIS A 39 -24.41 0.33 -9.77
N PRO A 40 -24.91 -0.84 -10.16
CA PRO A 40 -26.31 -1.20 -9.98
C PRO A 40 -26.67 -1.24 -8.50
N ALA A 41 -27.77 -0.56 -8.19
CA ALA A 41 -28.36 -0.55 -6.86
C ALA A 41 -28.61 -1.98 -6.35
N ALA A 42 -28.37 -2.17 -5.07
CA ALA A 42 -28.68 -3.39 -4.34
C ALA A 42 -30.13 -3.82 -4.61
N ALA A 43 -30.29 -4.93 -5.29
CA ALA A 43 -31.58 -5.57 -5.48
C ALA A 43 -32.00 -6.24 -4.16
N THR A 44 -33.16 -5.83 -3.70
CA THR A 44 -33.89 -6.39 -2.56
C THR A 44 -33.97 -7.91 -2.60
N SER A 45 -33.67 -8.53 -1.46
CA SER A 45 -33.81 -9.95 -1.17
C SER A 45 -35.18 -10.50 -1.59
N ARG A 46 -35.19 -11.34 -2.60
CA ARG A 46 -36.24 -12.35 -2.78
C ARG A 46 -35.69 -13.71 -2.40
N VAL A 47 -36.21 -14.25 -1.32
CA VAL A 47 -36.02 -15.63 -0.92
C VAL A 47 -36.44 -16.54 -2.08
N HIS A 48 -35.47 -17.17 -2.74
CA HIS A 48 -35.75 -18.27 -3.67
C HIS A 48 -35.28 -19.57 -3.06
N ARG A 49 -36.22 -20.52 -3.02
CA ARG A 49 -36.02 -21.90 -2.57
C ARG A 49 -34.93 -22.56 -3.42
N GLN A 50 -33.99 -23.19 -2.74
CA GLN A 50 -32.96 -24.04 -3.32
C GLN A 50 -33.58 -25.19 -4.11
N PRO A 51 -33.17 -25.43 -5.36
CA PRO A 51 -33.34 -26.74 -6.00
C PRO A 51 -32.24 -27.70 -5.53
N ALA A 52 -32.59 -28.97 -5.43
CA ALA A 52 -31.72 -30.04 -4.98
C ALA A 52 -30.46 -30.20 -5.83
N ALA A 53 -29.35 -30.53 -5.15
CA ALA A 53 -28.05 -30.75 -5.75
C ALA A 53 -28.07 -31.82 -6.87
N PRO A 54 -27.39 -31.55 -8.01
CA PRO A 54 -27.13 -32.60 -8.99
C PRO A 54 -25.97 -33.48 -8.52
N ARG A 55 -26.08 -34.74 -8.80
CA ARG A 55 -25.12 -35.81 -8.50
C ARG A 55 -23.77 -35.50 -9.14
N SER A 56 -22.68 -35.73 -8.39
CA SER A 56 -21.30 -35.65 -8.79
C SER A 56 -21.03 -36.40 -10.11
N GLY A 57 -20.51 -35.66 -11.11
CA GLY A 57 -20.12 -36.20 -12.41
C GLY A 57 -18.61 -36.40 -12.49
N PRO A 58 -18.11 -37.04 -13.57
CA PRO A 58 -16.71 -37.48 -13.71
C PRO A 58 -15.64 -36.37 -13.70
N ARG A 59 -16.01 -35.11 -13.58
CA ARG A 59 -15.10 -33.97 -13.56
C ARG A 59 -14.40 -33.77 -12.21
N GLU A 60 -15.02 -34.20 -11.10
CA GLU A 60 -14.43 -34.08 -9.77
C GLU A 60 -13.29 -35.10 -9.54
N ALA A 61 -13.39 -36.28 -10.17
CA ALA A 61 -12.35 -37.30 -10.12
C ALA A 61 -11.08 -36.88 -10.89
N ALA A 62 -11.21 -36.05 -11.92
CA ALA A 62 -10.07 -35.54 -12.71
C ALA A 62 -9.29 -34.44 -11.96
N LEU A 63 -9.96 -33.63 -11.16
CA LEU A 63 -9.32 -32.57 -10.38
C LEU A 63 -8.55 -33.12 -9.16
N THR A 64 -9.06 -34.20 -8.54
CA THR A 64 -8.37 -34.89 -7.44
C THR A 64 -7.14 -35.67 -7.94
N ALA A 65 -7.21 -36.25 -9.13
CA ALA A 65 -6.06 -36.94 -9.75
C ALA A 65 -4.96 -35.96 -10.17
N ALA A 66 -5.31 -34.77 -10.61
CA ALA A 66 -4.33 -33.73 -10.96
C ALA A 66 -3.61 -33.17 -9.72
N ALA A 67 -4.32 -33.02 -8.59
CA ALA A 67 -3.72 -32.59 -7.33
C ALA A 67 -2.76 -33.65 -6.73
N GLN A 68 -3.12 -34.93 -6.84
CA GLN A 68 -2.27 -36.04 -6.37
C GLN A 68 -1.07 -36.31 -7.29
N ALA A 69 -1.16 -36.00 -8.59
CA ALA A 69 -0.05 -36.08 -9.51
C ALA A 69 0.98 -34.95 -9.28
N ALA A 70 0.55 -33.80 -8.77
CA ALA A 70 1.44 -32.71 -8.42
C ALA A 70 2.30 -33.02 -7.19
N GLU A 71 1.81 -33.84 -6.23
CA GLU A 71 2.58 -34.28 -5.08
C GLU A 71 3.56 -35.45 -5.37
N ALA A 72 3.29 -36.25 -6.39
CA ALA A 72 4.14 -37.38 -6.75
C ALA A 72 5.27 -37.03 -7.75
N GLY A 73 5.24 -35.83 -8.34
CA GLY A 73 6.22 -35.32 -9.32
C GLY A 73 7.43 -34.60 -8.77
N ALA A 74 7.65 -34.54 -7.47
CA ALA A 74 8.72 -33.79 -6.82
C ALA A 74 10.10 -34.52 -6.85
N GLY A 75 10.39 -35.22 -7.90
CA GLY A 75 11.71 -35.83 -8.22
C GLY A 75 12.45 -35.16 -9.36
N GLY A 76 12.19 -33.89 -9.64
CA GLY A 76 12.89 -33.11 -10.67
C GLY A 76 14.08 -32.39 -10.06
N THR A 77 15.25 -32.65 -10.61
CA THR A 77 16.54 -31.97 -10.38
C THR A 77 16.32 -30.45 -10.25
N VAL A 78 16.38 -29.96 -9.03
CA VAL A 78 16.40 -28.51 -8.74
C VAL A 78 17.68 -27.95 -9.33
N LEU A 79 17.56 -27.16 -10.39
CA LEU A 79 18.65 -26.30 -10.85
C LEU A 79 19.00 -25.37 -9.67
N PRO A 80 20.28 -25.15 -9.36
CA PRO A 80 20.70 -24.33 -8.23
C PRO A 80 20.50 -22.85 -8.55
N GLY A 81 19.31 -22.37 -8.27
CA GLY A 81 18.95 -20.97 -8.14
C GLY A 81 18.26 -20.79 -6.80
N THR A 82 19.00 -21.00 -5.71
CA THR A 82 18.52 -20.68 -4.37
C THR A 82 18.13 -19.21 -4.34
N ALA A 83 16.87 -18.96 -4.05
CA ALA A 83 16.42 -17.57 -3.85
C ALA A 83 17.35 -16.92 -2.80
N PRO A 84 17.89 -15.72 -3.06
CA PRO A 84 18.97 -15.11 -2.27
C PRO A 84 18.68 -14.94 -0.75
N TRP A 85 17.47 -15.23 -0.32
CA TRP A 85 17.03 -15.17 1.07
C TRP A 85 16.95 -16.54 1.79
N GLN A 86 17.04 -17.65 1.05
CA GLN A 86 17.17 -18.98 1.69
C GLN A 86 18.51 -19.13 2.39
N ASP A 87 19.58 -18.57 1.84
CA ASP A 87 20.91 -18.57 2.47
C ASP A 87 20.97 -17.63 3.70
N ALA A 88 20.19 -16.53 3.69
CA ALA A 88 20.12 -15.63 4.83
C ALA A 88 19.27 -16.17 5.99
N ALA A 89 18.39 -17.15 5.75
CA ALA A 89 17.62 -17.82 6.80
C ALA A 89 18.52 -18.64 7.74
N SER A 90 19.65 -19.16 7.25
CA SER A 90 20.61 -19.95 8.04
C SER A 90 21.37 -19.13 9.09
N SER A 91 21.51 -17.80 8.90
CA SER A 91 22.19 -16.90 9.83
C SER A 91 21.32 -16.38 10.99
N GLY A 92 20.03 -16.66 11.01
CA GLY A 92 19.05 -16.13 11.97
C GLY A 92 18.74 -14.63 11.83
N ARG A 93 19.55 -13.86 11.10
CA ARG A 93 19.40 -12.41 10.92
C ARG A 93 18.58 -12.01 9.71
N GLY A 94 18.27 -12.96 8.81
CA GLY A 94 17.57 -12.70 7.54
C GLY A 94 18.31 -11.78 6.56
N PRO A 95 17.69 -11.43 5.41
CA PRO A 95 18.27 -10.56 4.41
C PRO A 95 18.53 -9.15 4.93
N ALA A 96 19.59 -8.51 4.43
CA ALA A 96 19.82 -7.08 4.68
C ALA A 96 18.90 -6.18 3.87
N TYR A 97 18.44 -6.67 2.73
CA TYR A 97 17.57 -5.98 1.77
C TYR A 97 16.50 -6.96 1.25
N PHE A 98 15.31 -6.47 0.98
CA PHE A 98 14.21 -7.23 0.44
C PHE A 98 14.00 -6.85 -1.03
N HIS A 99 14.02 -7.84 -1.91
CA HIS A 99 13.78 -7.70 -3.34
C HIS A 99 12.40 -8.23 -3.70
N THR A 100 11.88 -7.82 -4.87
CA THR A 100 10.65 -8.37 -5.40
C THR A 100 10.81 -9.86 -5.69
N LEU A 101 9.90 -10.67 -5.14
CA LEU A 101 9.80 -12.09 -5.38
C LEU A 101 8.93 -12.35 -6.60
N PRO A 102 9.29 -13.29 -7.48
CA PRO A 102 8.48 -13.62 -8.66
C PRO A 102 7.00 -13.85 -8.35
N PRO A 103 6.08 -13.65 -9.30
CA PRO A 103 4.67 -13.98 -9.11
C PRO A 103 4.46 -15.43 -8.67
N GLY A 104 3.50 -15.67 -7.78
CA GLY A 104 3.20 -16.98 -7.25
C GLY A 104 4.23 -17.56 -6.28
N SER A 105 5.29 -16.80 -5.91
CA SER A 105 6.28 -17.26 -4.95
C SER A 105 5.68 -17.47 -3.56
N ALA A 106 6.19 -18.48 -2.83
CA ALA A 106 5.93 -18.61 -1.41
C ALA A 106 6.48 -17.38 -0.66
N LEU A 107 5.59 -16.63 -0.02
CA LEU A 107 5.93 -15.40 0.69
C LEU A 107 6.30 -15.68 2.16
N PRO A 108 7.30 -14.98 2.73
CA PRO A 108 7.62 -15.07 4.15
C PRO A 108 6.41 -14.72 5.03
N SER A 109 6.30 -15.34 6.20
CA SER A 109 5.25 -14.94 7.16
C SER A 109 5.55 -13.56 7.77
N GLY A 110 4.51 -12.84 8.20
CA GLY A 110 4.67 -11.57 8.91
C GLY A 110 5.56 -11.69 10.15
N ALA A 111 5.46 -12.80 10.89
CA ALA A 111 6.29 -13.09 12.06
C ALA A 111 7.77 -13.31 11.68
N GLN A 112 8.04 -13.98 10.57
CA GLN A 112 9.40 -14.15 10.05
C GLN A 112 10.01 -12.81 9.66
N CYS A 113 9.27 -12.00 8.91
CA CYS A 113 9.68 -10.65 8.52
C CYS A 113 9.92 -9.75 9.74
N ALA A 114 9.07 -9.85 10.76
CA ALA A 114 9.25 -9.11 12.01
C ALA A 114 10.59 -9.44 12.69
N ARG A 115 10.98 -10.71 12.75
CA ARG A 115 12.30 -11.11 13.30
C ARG A 115 13.44 -10.51 12.49
N TRP A 116 13.39 -10.59 11.16
CA TRP A 116 14.46 -10.09 10.29
C TRP A 116 14.61 -8.57 10.34
N VAL A 117 13.49 -7.84 10.38
CA VAL A 117 13.51 -6.39 10.50
C VAL A 117 14.08 -5.93 11.85
N ARG A 118 13.63 -6.56 12.96
CA ARG A 118 14.13 -6.23 14.30
C ARG A 118 15.61 -6.57 14.50
N ALA A 119 16.16 -7.51 13.73
CA ALA A 119 17.60 -7.80 13.75
C ALA A 119 18.47 -6.66 13.14
N ARG A 120 17.85 -5.67 12.48
CA ARG A 120 18.50 -4.49 11.89
C ARG A 120 17.65 -3.25 12.14
N PRO A 121 17.66 -2.75 13.39
CA PRO A 121 16.80 -1.64 13.79
C PRO A 121 17.16 -0.37 13.03
N ILE A 122 16.14 0.44 12.74
CA ILE A 122 16.24 1.74 12.10
C ILE A 122 15.64 2.78 13.04
N ALA A 123 16.33 3.90 13.24
CA ALA A 123 15.80 4.98 14.06
C ALA A 123 14.53 5.59 13.46
N GLU A 124 13.60 6.02 14.32
CA GLU A 124 12.39 6.72 13.87
C GLU A 124 12.74 8.10 13.29
N ASN A 125 12.28 8.36 12.09
CA ASN A 125 12.46 9.64 11.41
C ASN A 125 11.13 10.39 11.13
N LYS A 126 10.01 9.87 11.63
CA LYS A 126 8.66 10.45 11.52
C LYS A 126 7.98 10.44 12.89
N GLY A 127 8.47 11.27 13.79
CA GLY A 127 8.12 11.25 15.22
C GLY A 127 6.62 11.32 15.51
N PHE A 128 5.83 12.01 14.68
CA PHE A 128 4.38 12.10 14.81
C PHE A 128 3.64 10.79 14.46
N ASN A 129 4.30 9.81 13.80
CA ASN A 129 3.70 8.50 13.55
C ASN A 129 3.76 7.57 14.78
N ARG A 130 4.52 7.88 15.83
CA ARG A 130 4.82 6.97 16.95
C ARG A 130 3.61 6.25 17.50
N ARG A 131 2.49 6.95 17.75
CA ARG A 131 1.27 6.32 18.28
C ARG A 131 0.68 5.30 17.30
N TYR A 132 0.68 5.60 16.02
CA TYR A 132 0.17 4.72 14.97
C TYR A 132 1.09 3.53 14.70
N ASN A 133 2.40 3.73 14.89
CA ASN A 133 3.42 2.71 14.75
C ASN A 133 3.40 1.68 15.88
N GLN A 134 2.82 2.03 17.04
CA GLN A 134 2.63 1.12 18.17
C GLN A 134 1.25 0.45 18.17
N THR A 135 0.39 0.81 17.23
CA THR A 135 -0.95 0.21 17.08
C THR A 135 -0.87 -0.91 16.05
N LYS A 136 -1.19 -2.12 16.47
CA LYS A 136 -1.34 -3.27 15.57
C LYS A 136 -2.65 -3.16 14.80
N GLY A 137 -2.70 -3.80 13.64
CA GLY A 137 -3.96 -4.01 12.90
C GLY A 137 -4.70 -5.24 13.38
N GLU A 138 -5.82 -5.50 12.72
CA GLU A 138 -6.66 -6.68 12.89
C GLU A 138 -6.79 -7.41 11.53
N PRO A 139 -7.03 -8.73 11.53
CA PRO A 139 -7.30 -9.45 10.30
C PRO A 139 -8.49 -8.84 9.53
N VAL A 140 -8.35 -8.70 8.22
CA VAL A 140 -9.47 -8.30 7.36
C VAL A 140 -10.49 -9.44 7.24
N GLY A 141 -11.76 -9.07 7.00
CA GLY A 141 -12.81 -10.06 6.73
C GLY A 141 -12.65 -10.73 5.36
N ALA A 142 -13.32 -11.86 5.19
CA ALA A 142 -13.49 -12.50 3.89
C ALA A 142 -14.13 -11.52 2.90
N GLY A 143 -13.72 -11.57 1.64
CA GLY A 143 -14.20 -10.67 0.60
C GLY A 143 -13.45 -9.34 0.52
N PHE A 144 -12.35 -9.16 1.25
CA PHE A 144 -11.52 -7.96 1.14
C PHE A 144 -10.98 -7.75 -0.29
N LEU A 145 -10.66 -8.81 -0.99
CA LEU A 145 -10.21 -8.81 -2.40
C LEU A 145 -11.26 -9.42 -3.34
N ALA A 146 -12.55 -9.39 -2.98
CA ALA A 146 -13.62 -10.00 -3.78
C ALA A 146 -13.82 -9.37 -5.17
N GLY A 147 -13.22 -8.23 -5.45
CA GLY A 147 -13.16 -7.64 -6.80
C GLY A 147 -12.12 -8.27 -7.73
N ASP A 148 -11.20 -9.03 -7.17
CA ASP A 148 -10.13 -9.74 -7.86
C ASP A 148 -10.56 -11.18 -8.18
N GLU A 149 -9.65 -11.96 -8.79
CA GLU A 149 -9.87 -13.40 -8.94
C GLU A 149 -10.04 -14.07 -7.56
N PRO A 150 -10.86 -15.12 -7.44
CA PRO A 150 -11.13 -15.78 -6.16
C PRO A 150 -9.89 -16.24 -5.39
N GLN A 151 -8.80 -16.51 -6.10
CA GLN A 151 -7.52 -16.89 -5.50
C GLN A 151 -6.93 -15.77 -4.65
N ALA A 152 -7.13 -14.50 -5.01
CA ALA A 152 -6.64 -13.36 -4.23
C ALA A 152 -7.27 -13.35 -2.82
N ASP A 153 -8.58 -13.54 -2.74
CA ASP A 153 -9.29 -13.56 -1.45
C ASP A 153 -8.95 -14.82 -0.63
N GLN A 154 -8.58 -15.91 -1.28
CA GLN A 154 -8.17 -17.16 -0.62
C GLN A 154 -6.72 -17.17 -0.15
N LEU A 155 -5.79 -16.60 -0.93
CA LEU A 155 -4.35 -16.74 -0.71
C LEU A 155 -3.69 -15.46 -0.15
N ILE A 156 -4.21 -14.29 -0.51
CA ILE A 156 -3.64 -12.99 -0.13
C ILE A 156 -4.37 -12.39 1.09
N ALA A 157 -5.69 -12.27 1.03
CA ALA A 157 -6.47 -11.62 2.10
C ALA A 157 -6.24 -12.21 3.50
N PRO A 158 -6.17 -13.55 3.72
CA PRO A 158 -5.94 -14.13 5.04
C PRO A 158 -4.58 -13.78 5.68
N ARG A 159 -3.64 -13.28 4.87
CA ARG A 159 -2.33 -12.84 5.36
C ARG A 159 -2.37 -11.44 5.95
N ILE A 160 -3.41 -10.63 5.65
CA ILE A 160 -3.54 -9.24 6.11
C ILE A 160 -3.96 -9.23 7.57
N ASN A 161 -3.14 -8.64 8.43
CA ASN A 161 -3.43 -8.52 9.86
C ASN A 161 -2.78 -7.30 10.54
N GLY A 162 -1.88 -6.58 9.84
CA GLY A 162 -1.17 -5.43 10.43
C GLY A 162 -0.41 -5.76 11.72
N ASP A 163 -0.04 -7.02 11.96
CA ASP A 163 0.56 -7.49 13.23
C ASP A 163 2.06 -7.18 13.31
N PHE A 164 2.40 -5.91 13.23
CA PHE A 164 3.76 -5.43 13.45
C PHE A 164 3.77 -4.06 14.14
N THR A 165 4.78 -3.82 14.97
CA THR A 165 5.09 -2.53 15.57
C THR A 165 6.58 -2.25 15.43
N GLY A 166 6.93 -0.99 15.21
CA GLY A 166 8.32 -0.59 15.00
C GLY A 166 8.40 0.90 14.64
N THR A 167 9.50 1.35 14.06
CA THR A 167 9.58 2.67 13.44
C THR A 167 8.87 2.70 12.10
N THR A 168 8.61 3.89 11.57
CA THR A 168 7.96 4.03 10.25
C THR A 168 8.73 3.26 9.16
N ALA A 169 10.06 3.40 9.12
CA ALA A 169 10.89 2.68 8.17
C ALA A 169 10.87 1.16 8.39
N GLU A 170 10.85 0.69 9.65
CA GLU A 170 10.75 -0.73 9.96
C GLU A 170 9.41 -1.33 9.53
N ILE A 171 8.30 -0.60 9.70
CA ILE A 171 6.97 -1.03 9.25
C ILE A 171 6.94 -1.18 7.72
N LEU A 172 7.47 -0.22 6.97
CA LEU A 172 7.56 -0.29 5.52
C LEU A 172 8.46 -1.46 5.06
N ARG A 173 9.60 -1.69 5.73
CA ARG A 173 10.46 -2.87 5.47
C ARG A 173 9.76 -4.18 5.78
N TRP A 174 8.99 -4.23 6.86
CA TRP A 174 8.20 -5.40 7.21
C TRP A 174 7.16 -5.72 6.14
N ALA A 175 6.46 -4.70 5.64
CA ALA A 175 5.51 -4.88 4.55
C ALA A 175 6.18 -5.32 3.25
N ALA A 176 7.33 -4.72 2.88
CA ALA A 176 8.15 -5.14 1.73
C ALA A 176 8.52 -6.63 1.81
N CYS A 177 9.03 -7.07 2.95
CA CYS A 177 9.37 -8.47 3.20
C CYS A 177 8.13 -9.39 3.10
N LYS A 178 7.05 -9.06 3.80
CA LYS A 178 5.84 -9.89 3.91
C LYS A 178 5.17 -10.11 2.56
N TRP A 179 5.21 -9.10 1.71
CA TRP A 179 4.56 -9.12 0.39
C TRP A 179 5.54 -9.41 -0.74
N GLY A 180 6.84 -9.60 -0.43
CA GLY A 180 7.86 -9.89 -1.43
C GLY A 180 7.93 -8.78 -2.49
N ILE A 181 8.13 -7.54 -2.04
CA ILE A 181 8.25 -6.34 -2.87
C ILE A 181 9.60 -5.70 -2.61
N ASP A 182 10.22 -5.11 -3.63
CA ASP A 182 11.47 -4.36 -3.46
C ASP A 182 11.29 -3.26 -2.41
N GLN A 183 12.17 -3.27 -1.42
CA GLN A 183 12.10 -2.38 -0.26
C GLN A 183 12.14 -0.90 -0.65
N ASP A 184 12.97 -0.53 -1.62
CA ASP A 184 13.14 0.86 -2.01
C ASP A 184 11.95 1.35 -2.86
N ILE A 185 11.26 0.44 -3.60
CA ILE A 185 9.97 0.78 -4.25
C ILE A 185 8.90 1.08 -3.20
N VAL A 186 8.80 0.26 -2.15
CA VAL A 186 7.89 0.50 -1.01
C VAL A 186 8.17 1.87 -0.38
N PHE A 187 9.42 2.19 -0.14
CA PHE A 187 9.85 3.46 0.43
C PHE A 187 9.50 4.66 -0.47
N ALA A 188 9.82 4.55 -1.76
CA ALA A 188 9.54 5.60 -2.74
C ALA A 188 8.03 5.84 -2.89
N GLN A 189 7.24 4.78 -2.98
CA GLN A 189 5.79 4.89 -3.12
C GLN A 189 5.16 5.53 -1.88
N ALA A 190 5.50 5.10 -0.68
CA ALA A 190 5.02 5.73 0.55
C ALA A 190 5.44 7.21 0.67
N ALA A 191 6.62 7.58 0.15
CA ALA A 191 7.04 8.98 0.10
C ALA A 191 6.19 9.81 -0.87
N VAL A 192 5.84 9.27 -2.04
CA VAL A 192 4.93 9.94 -3.00
C VAL A 192 3.54 10.12 -2.40
N GLU A 193 3.00 9.10 -1.74
CA GLU A 193 1.64 9.12 -1.20
C GLU A 193 1.47 10.13 -0.06
N SER A 194 2.41 10.18 0.88
CA SER A 194 2.19 10.92 2.12
C SER A 194 3.44 11.52 2.75
N TRP A 195 4.60 11.44 2.10
CA TRP A 195 5.88 11.80 2.74
C TRP A 195 6.15 10.96 4.01
N TRP A 196 5.68 9.69 3.99
CA TRP A 196 5.66 8.74 5.11
C TRP A 196 4.83 9.21 6.33
N ARG A 197 3.80 10.03 6.13
CA ARG A 197 2.96 10.52 7.22
C ARG A 197 1.69 9.69 7.34
N GLN A 198 1.55 8.92 8.41
CA GLN A 198 0.31 8.20 8.72
C GLN A 198 -0.86 9.14 9.03
N THR A 199 -0.58 10.40 9.35
CA THR A 199 -1.60 11.41 9.63
C THR A 199 -2.15 12.11 8.38
N THR A 200 -1.66 11.77 7.19
CA THR A 200 -2.11 12.39 5.94
C THR A 200 -3.54 12.00 5.61
N LEU A 201 -4.35 13.02 5.31
CA LEU A 201 -5.74 12.90 4.88
C LEU A 201 -5.88 13.48 3.47
N GLY A 202 -6.53 12.72 2.57
CA GLY A 202 -6.68 13.09 1.16
C GLY A 202 -8.10 12.85 0.63
N ASP A 203 -8.30 13.13 -0.66
CA ASP A 203 -9.55 12.89 -1.40
C ASP A 203 -10.79 13.39 -0.66
N TRP A 204 -10.86 14.71 -0.49
CA TRP A 204 -11.92 15.36 0.28
C TRP A 204 -13.22 15.44 -0.50
N GLU A 205 -14.28 14.78 0.01
CA GLU A 205 -15.59 14.68 -0.61
C GLU A 205 -16.70 15.04 0.37
N SER A 206 -17.89 15.34 -0.15
CA SER A 206 -19.07 15.65 0.69
C SER A 206 -19.86 14.42 1.13
N ASN A 207 -19.53 13.23 0.61
CA ASN A 207 -20.21 11.96 0.88
C ASN A 207 -19.19 10.82 0.98
N GLY A 208 -19.67 9.59 1.28
CA GLY A 208 -18.78 8.43 1.43
C GLY A 208 -17.83 8.56 2.62
N CYS A 209 -18.21 9.30 3.64
CA CYS A 209 -17.41 9.55 4.84
C CYS A 209 -17.27 8.29 5.70
N PRO A 210 -16.08 8.05 6.27
CA PRO A 210 -15.93 6.98 7.26
C PRO A 210 -16.76 7.24 8.52
N PRO A 211 -17.15 6.19 9.26
CA PRO A 211 -17.81 6.35 10.56
C PRO A 211 -17.00 7.24 11.50
N GLY A 212 -17.67 8.23 12.09
CA GLY A 212 -17.04 9.20 12.98
C GLY A 212 -16.35 10.39 12.29
N HIS A 213 -16.28 10.41 10.98
CA HIS A 213 -15.56 11.40 10.16
C HIS A 213 -16.50 12.08 9.15
N GLY A 214 -17.67 12.50 9.61
CA GLY A 214 -18.63 13.22 8.78
C GLY A 214 -18.12 14.56 8.24
N PRO A 215 -18.87 15.19 7.30
CA PRO A 215 -18.45 16.46 6.72
C PRO A 215 -18.14 17.53 7.77
N GLY A 216 -16.95 18.11 7.71
CA GLY A 216 -16.48 19.15 8.63
C GLY A 216 -15.74 18.65 9.88
N VAL A 217 -15.81 17.36 10.21
CA VAL A 217 -15.18 16.81 11.45
C VAL A 217 -13.65 16.93 11.39
N ASP A 218 -13.04 16.68 10.22
CA ASP A 218 -11.58 16.66 10.06
C ASP A 218 -11.02 18.01 9.55
N GLY A 219 -11.72 19.10 9.79
CA GLY A 219 -11.23 20.46 9.60
C GLY A 219 -11.48 21.09 8.24
N LYS A 220 -12.16 20.39 7.28
CA LYS A 220 -12.66 21.01 6.04
C LYS A 220 -14.18 21.11 6.06
N PRO A 221 -14.75 22.31 6.17
CA PRO A 221 -16.19 22.50 6.21
C PRO A 221 -16.93 21.81 5.04
N GLY A 222 -17.95 21.04 5.36
CA GLY A 222 -18.78 20.34 4.36
C GLY A 222 -18.13 19.14 3.67
N LEU A 223 -16.87 18.80 4.00
CA LEU A 223 -16.12 17.70 3.38
C LEU A 223 -15.58 16.74 4.44
N CYS A 224 -15.35 15.50 4.06
CA CYS A 224 -14.63 14.49 4.83
C CYS A 224 -13.52 13.87 3.98
N PRO A 225 -12.43 13.41 4.59
CA PRO A 225 -11.38 12.71 3.87
C PRO A 225 -11.81 11.28 3.54
N GLN A 226 -11.51 10.84 2.33
CA GLN A 226 -11.71 9.45 1.92
C GLN A 226 -10.39 8.66 1.91
N SER A 227 -9.25 9.32 1.69
CA SER A 227 -7.92 8.71 1.70
C SER A 227 -7.19 8.95 3.01
N TRP A 228 -6.56 7.89 3.54
CA TRP A 228 -6.02 7.84 4.90
C TRP A 228 -4.64 7.22 4.94
N GLY A 229 -3.76 7.87 5.70
CA GLY A 229 -2.52 7.28 6.16
C GLY A 229 -1.38 7.25 5.15
N ILE A 230 -0.39 6.43 5.46
CA ILE A 230 0.93 6.42 4.80
C ILE A 230 0.88 6.03 3.33
N LEU A 231 -0.09 5.19 2.93
CA LEU A 231 -0.35 4.76 1.54
C LEU A 231 -1.67 5.30 0.99
N GLN A 232 -2.27 6.31 1.61
CA GLN A 232 -3.50 6.96 1.16
C GLN A 232 -4.62 5.95 0.81
N LYS A 233 -4.87 5.01 1.75
CA LYS A 233 -5.92 4.00 1.61
C LYS A 233 -7.29 4.65 1.55
N ARG A 234 -8.08 4.29 0.54
CA ARG A 234 -9.35 4.96 0.28
C ARG A 234 -10.54 4.22 0.90
N TYR A 235 -11.14 4.78 1.95
CA TYR A 235 -12.23 4.17 2.72
C TYR A 235 -13.39 3.63 1.87
N PRO A 236 -13.94 4.35 0.87
CA PRO A 236 -15.09 3.86 0.11
C PRO A 236 -14.86 2.52 -0.59
N TYR A 237 -13.62 2.19 -0.91
CA TYR A 237 -13.26 0.93 -1.56
C TYR A 237 -12.84 -0.17 -0.58
N GLU A 238 -12.47 0.19 0.65
CA GLU A 238 -11.79 -0.70 1.58
C GLU A 238 -12.38 -0.63 2.99
N GLN A 239 -13.72 -0.54 3.05
CA GLN A 239 -14.48 -0.38 4.29
C GLN A 239 -14.20 -1.47 5.33
N SER A 240 -13.92 -2.71 4.90
CA SER A 240 -13.63 -3.84 5.79
C SER A 240 -12.29 -3.72 6.54
N SER A 241 -11.40 -2.81 6.14
CA SER A 241 -10.15 -2.51 6.84
C SER A 241 -10.26 -1.31 7.79
N TRP A 242 -11.42 -0.66 7.85
CA TRP A 242 -11.68 0.46 8.75
C TRP A 242 -12.00 -0.04 10.18
N PRO A 243 -11.53 0.65 11.25
CA PRO A 243 -10.70 1.86 11.26
C PRO A 243 -9.18 1.57 11.25
N GLY A 244 -8.77 0.34 11.04
CA GLY A 244 -7.38 -0.09 11.10
C GLY A 244 -6.44 0.72 10.21
N ILE A 245 -6.85 1.03 8.97
CA ILE A 245 -6.04 1.82 8.03
C ILE A 245 -5.78 3.26 8.49
N ALA A 246 -6.65 3.83 9.32
CA ALA A 246 -6.45 5.14 9.91
C ALA A 246 -5.60 5.08 11.18
N ASN A 247 -5.76 4.04 11.99
CA ASN A 247 -5.23 3.94 13.34
C ASN A 247 -3.87 3.22 13.44
N SER A 248 -3.47 2.45 12.43
CA SER A 248 -2.24 1.65 12.42
C SER A 248 -1.46 1.85 11.12
N THR A 249 -0.20 2.29 11.25
CA THR A 249 0.70 2.39 10.10
C THR A 249 0.97 1.01 9.49
N ALA A 250 1.08 -0.03 10.33
CA ALA A 250 1.29 -1.39 9.87
C ALA A 250 0.06 -1.92 9.10
N MET A 251 -1.16 -1.64 9.57
CA MET A 251 -2.37 -2.05 8.87
C MET A 251 -2.54 -1.32 7.53
N ASN A 252 -2.22 -0.02 7.50
CA ASN A 252 -2.27 0.78 6.26
C ASN A 252 -1.30 0.22 5.21
N ALA A 253 -0.05 -0.05 5.59
CA ALA A 253 0.94 -0.63 4.70
C ALA A 253 0.61 -2.08 4.30
N ASP A 254 0.13 -2.89 5.23
CA ASP A 254 -0.19 -4.30 5.02
C ASP A 254 -1.31 -4.48 3.99
N THR A 255 -2.41 -3.74 4.14
CA THR A 255 -3.53 -3.77 3.19
C THR A 255 -3.15 -3.22 1.81
N ALA A 256 -2.35 -2.15 1.77
CA ALA A 256 -1.91 -1.55 0.52
C ALA A 256 -1.06 -2.52 -0.31
N TYR A 257 -0.06 -3.14 0.32
CA TYR A 257 0.86 -4.03 -0.39
C TYR A 257 0.29 -5.43 -0.61
N ALA A 258 -0.75 -5.83 0.11
CA ALA A 258 -1.57 -6.99 -0.24
C ALA A 258 -2.28 -6.79 -1.59
N ILE A 259 -2.89 -5.63 -1.81
CA ILE A 259 -3.53 -5.27 -3.09
C ILE A 259 -2.47 -5.20 -4.20
N TRP A 260 -1.32 -4.59 -3.95
CA TRP A 260 -0.21 -4.58 -4.89
C TRP A 260 0.24 -6.00 -5.26
N ARG A 261 0.33 -6.89 -4.26
CA ARG A 261 0.71 -8.29 -4.48
C ARG A 261 -0.35 -9.05 -5.28
N SER A 262 -1.64 -8.82 -5.01
CA SER A 262 -2.75 -9.36 -5.81
C SER A 262 -2.61 -8.98 -7.29
N CYS A 263 -2.34 -7.71 -7.57
CA CYS A 263 -2.03 -7.24 -8.91
C CYS A 263 -0.80 -7.95 -9.49
N TYR A 264 0.29 -8.05 -8.76
CA TYR A 264 1.55 -8.62 -9.25
C TYR A 264 1.48 -10.13 -9.49
N ASP A 265 0.66 -10.85 -8.70
CA ASP A 265 0.40 -12.28 -8.89
C ASP A 265 -0.59 -12.59 -10.02
N GLY A 266 -1.20 -11.58 -10.64
CA GLY A 266 -2.06 -11.77 -11.81
C GLY A 266 -3.55 -11.85 -11.49
N TYR A 267 -3.99 -11.51 -10.26
CA TYR A 267 -5.37 -11.70 -9.84
C TYR A 267 -6.32 -10.54 -10.17
N GLU A 268 -5.82 -9.41 -10.67
CA GLU A 268 -6.65 -8.25 -11.02
C GLU A 268 -7.06 -8.26 -12.51
N THR A 269 -7.57 -9.36 -13.02
CA THR A 269 -7.97 -9.53 -14.44
C THR A 269 -9.02 -8.51 -14.89
N TRP A 270 -9.77 -7.94 -13.94
CA TRP A 270 -10.71 -6.85 -14.19
C TRP A 270 -10.07 -5.60 -14.82
N LEU A 271 -8.75 -5.42 -14.68
CA LEU A 271 -8.03 -4.32 -15.31
C LEU A 271 -8.12 -4.34 -16.84
N ASN A 272 -8.37 -5.51 -17.44
CA ASN A 272 -8.64 -5.64 -18.88
C ASN A 272 -10.08 -5.26 -19.25
N THR A 273 -10.97 -4.99 -18.31
CA THR A 273 -12.38 -4.63 -18.56
C THR A 273 -12.67 -3.14 -18.41
N VAL A 274 -11.69 -2.38 -17.95
CA VAL A 274 -11.76 -0.92 -17.78
C VAL A 274 -10.77 -0.24 -18.74
N GLU A 275 -10.72 1.08 -18.76
CA GLU A 275 -9.72 1.80 -19.56
C GLU A 275 -8.31 1.33 -19.26
N HIS A 276 -7.56 0.87 -20.27
CA HIS A 276 -6.22 0.35 -20.13
C HIS A 276 -5.38 0.56 -21.41
N VAL A 277 -4.07 0.48 -21.26
CA VAL A 277 -3.11 0.45 -22.38
C VAL A 277 -2.29 -0.85 -22.28
N GLY A 278 -2.35 -1.64 -23.34
CA GLY A 278 -1.79 -3.00 -23.35
C GLY A 278 -2.63 -3.96 -22.50
N THR A 279 -2.25 -5.21 -22.47
CA THR A 279 -2.95 -6.25 -21.71
C THR A 279 -2.33 -6.38 -20.32
N TYR A 280 -3.17 -6.38 -19.27
CA TYR A 280 -2.74 -6.68 -17.90
C TYR A 280 -2.17 -8.10 -17.83
N GLN A 281 -1.05 -8.25 -17.15
CA GLN A 281 -0.40 -9.54 -16.92
C GLN A 281 0.36 -9.55 -15.58
N ALA A 282 0.50 -10.73 -15.01
CA ALA A 282 1.32 -10.95 -13.83
C ALA A 282 2.79 -10.55 -14.04
N GLY A 283 3.46 -10.11 -13.00
CA GLY A 283 4.90 -9.83 -13.00
C GLY A 283 5.29 -8.44 -13.49
N ASP A 284 4.34 -7.61 -13.90
CA ASP A 284 4.62 -6.20 -14.23
C ASP A 284 4.59 -5.34 -12.96
N GLU A 285 5.74 -5.22 -12.32
CA GLU A 285 5.95 -4.47 -11.09
C GLU A 285 5.52 -3.01 -11.22
N TRP A 286 5.92 -2.36 -12.32
CA TRP A 286 5.62 -0.95 -12.55
C TRP A 286 4.17 -0.72 -12.97
N GLY A 287 3.58 -1.67 -13.67
CA GLY A 287 2.15 -1.67 -13.96
C GLY A 287 1.33 -1.66 -12.66
N CYS A 288 1.70 -2.48 -11.67
CA CYS A 288 1.03 -2.53 -10.37
C CYS A 288 1.27 -1.27 -9.52
N VAL A 289 2.45 -0.65 -9.60
CA VAL A 289 2.70 0.68 -9.02
C VAL A 289 1.77 1.73 -9.64
N GLY A 290 1.64 1.77 -10.96
CA GLY A 290 0.75 2.73 -11.64
C GLY A 290 -0.74 2.48 -11.39
N ARG A 291 -1.13 1.22 -11.34
CA ARG A 291 -2.49 0.78 -11.00
C ARG A 291 -2.91 1.29 -9.61
N TRP A 292 -2.00 1.29 -8.64
CA TRP A 292 -2.29 1.80 -7.30
C TRP A 292 -2.94 3.18 -7.33
N PHE A 293 -2.34 4.11 -8.05
CA PHE A 293 -2.83 5.49 -8.17
C PHE A 293 -4.05 5.61 -9.08
N ALA A 294 -3.98 5.02 -10.28
CA ALA A 294 -4.95 5.29 -11.33
C ALA A 294 -6.19 4.37 -11.30
N GLY A 295 -6.13 3.22 -10.61
CA GLY A 295 -7.14 2.17 -10.74
C GLY A 295 -7.27 1.68 -12.19
N ARG A 296 -6.24 1.85 -13.02
CA ARG A 296 -6.21 1.59 -14.45
C ARG A 296 -4.83 1.09 -14.86
N TRP A 297 -4.77 0.28 -15.93
CA TRP A 297 -3.54 -0.33 -16.40
C TRP A 297 -2.83 0.57 -17.41
N HIS A 298 -1.63 1.03 -17.09
CA HIS A 298 -0.72 1.79 -17.95
C HIS A 298 -1.30 3.05 -18.64
N THR A 299 -2.43 3.58 -18.19
CA THR A 299 -2.97 4.85 -18.68
C THR A 299 -2.02 6.02 -18.41
N ALA A 300 -2.23 7.16 -19.04
CA ALA A 300 -1.37 8.32 -18.87
C ALA A 300 -1.23 8.77 -17.39
N PRO A 301 -2.29 8.82 -16.55
CA PRO A 301 -2.15 9.08 -15.12
C PRO A 301 -1.31 8.02 -14.38
N ALA A 302 -1.48 6.73 -14.72
CA ALA A 302 -0.66 5.65 -14.16
C ALA A 302 0.82 5.85 -14.50
N GLN A 303 1.14 6.18 -15.75
CA GLN A 303 2.51 6.41 -16.19
C GLN A 303 3.14 7.64 -15.51
N GLN A 304 2.38 8.72 -15.34
CA GLN A 304 2.87 9.91 -14.61
C GLN A 304 3.21 9.57 -13.16
N TYR A 305 2.36 8.81 -12.50
CA TYR A 305 2.61 8.34 -11.13
C TYR A 305 3.86 7.45 -11.06
N ILE A 306 4.00 6.47 -11.98
CA ILE A 306 5.19 5.63 -12.09
C ILE A 306 6.47 6.48 -12.22
N GLN A 307 6.48 7.50 -13.06
CA GLN A 307 7.64 8.37 -13.21
C GLN A 307 7.97 9.13 -11.93
N THR A 308 6.96 9.54 -11.15
CA THR A 308 7.15 10.20 -9.86
C THR A 308 7.77 9.24 -8.84
N VAL A 309 7.26 8.00 -8.74
CA VAL A 309 7.83 6.98 -7.86
C VAL A 309 9.27 6.66 -8.28
N LYS A 310 9.54 6.48 -9.58
CA LYS A 310 10.89 6.26 -10.12
C LYS A 310 11.85 7.43 -9.81
N LYS A 311 11.36 8.66 -9.84
CA LYS A 311 12.15 9.82 -9.45
C LYS A 311 12.56 9.73 -7.98
N TYR A 312 11.61 9.52 -7.07
CA TYR A 312 11.87 9.41 -5.62
C TYR A 312 12.78 8.23 -5.29
N LEU A 313 12.62 7.12 -6.04
CA LEU A 313 13.49 5.96 -5.95
C LEU A 313 14.95 6.31 -6.31
N ARG A 314 15.19 6.96 -7.44
CA ARG A 314 16.54 7.36 -7.85
C ARG A 314 17.19 8.36 -6.89
N GLU A 315 16.40 9.29 -6.37
CA GLU A 315 16.85 10.31 -5.42
C GLU A 315 17.02 9.75 -4.01
N ARG A 316 16.49 8.53 -3.73
CA ARG A 316 16.42 7.95 -2.39
C ARG A 316 15.90 8.99 -1.39
N ILE A 317 14.78 9.62 -1.73
CA ILE A 317 14.28 10.83 -1.05
C ILE A 317 14.18 10.66 0.48
N TRP A 318 13.89 9.45 0.95
CA TRP A 318 13.82 9.12 2.38
C TRP A 318 15.14 9.20 3.14
N THR A 319 16.27 9.37 2.44
CA THR A 319 17.59 9.56 3.04
C THR A 319 17.99 11.03 3.12
N GLN A 320 17.22 11.94 2.52
CA GLN A 320 17.54 13.37 2.48
C GLN A 320 17.24 14.03 3.84
N PRO A 321 18.02 15.05 4.24
CA PRO A 321 17.85 15.72 5.54
C PRO A 321 16.46 16.33 5.74
N ASP A 322 15.88 16.94 4.71
CA ASP A 322 14.57 17.58 4.74
C ASP A 322 13.40 16.57 4.75
N PHE A 323 13.67 15.28 4.51
CA PHE A 323 12.70 14.22 4.68
C PHE A 323 12.46 13.86 6.16
N GLN A 324 13.43 14.17 7.04
CA GLN A 324 13.34 13.82 8.46
C GLN A 324 12.37 14.75 9.21
N GLU A 325 11.50 14.17 10.05
CA GLU A 325 10.48 14.89 10.85
C GLU A 325 10.36 14.21 12.22
N LEU A 326 11.26 14.53 13.12
CA LEU A 326 11.42 13.91 14.46
C LEU A 326 10.42 14.40 15.50
#